data_fcdd1cfcb950018d2ab7c2b46e5eed83
#
_entry.id   fcdd1cfcb950018d2ab7c2b46e5eed83
#
_cell.length_a   1.000
_cell.length_b   1.000
_cell.length_c   1.000
_cell.angle_alpha   90.00
_cell.angle_beta   90.00
_cell.angle_gamma   90.00
#
_symmetry.space_group_name_H-M   'P 1'
#
loop_
_entity.id
_entity.type
_entity.pdbx_description
1 polymer ?
#
loop_
_entity_poly.entity_id
_entity_poly.type
_entity_poly.pdbx_seq_one_letter_code
_entity_poly.pdbx_strand_id
1 'polypeptide(L)'
;MSESVVAASASRRIAEVDILRGFALFGILIVNVAVATLLWSFGGSADDPRPGFDGPFDHFVNAVVEALFSGRFYLLFAFLFGYSFTLQIAAAQRAGVSANPRLLRRCAALMVIGLAHVFLLWIGDILTLYAFLCLFLILLRWLRPRVAIVAGVVLYLAWSIWAFLPGSGGIAAVAELLDVLALHAGYTGSFGETFTMQVSEAPLWIILIWITQGVPALGMFLIGLAAGKRKVFTDVEMLRRWSARVFLGGLAVGLPVSAVTFSAGMGWLEPPSYWNGIQEVVNPLMTFAYIAGVVMLARSARTVRYIALLAPAGRMAASNYIIQSVILMVIYTGYGFALADDVPPAGVIGIALLTYGAQLAFSHWWLRGHEYGPVEWVLRSATYLSVPAWRRRPEYVPVQRDRLA
;
A
#
# COMPACT_ATOMS: atom_id res chain seq x y z
N MET A 1 35.67 1.92 31.06
CA MET A 1 34.20 2.12 30.88
C MET A 1 33.95 2.28 29.38
N SER A 2 33.57 1.45 28.79
CA SER A 2 33.25 0.11 28.33
C SER A 2 32.44 0.30 27.01
N GLU A 3 33.10 -0.10 25.91
CA GLU A 3 32.51 -0.15 24.55
C GLU A 3 31.30 -1.10 24.43
N SER A 4 30.92 -1.76 25.53
CA SER A 4 29.81 -2.73 25.57
C SER A 4 28.40 -2.10 25.64
N VAL A 5 28.26 -0.78 25.80
CA VAL A 5 26.96 -0.10 25.88
C VAL A 5 26.46 0.40 24.51
N VAL A 6 27.31 0.44 23.48
CA VAL A 6 26.96 0.95 22.14
C VAL A 6 26.23 -0.09 21.28
N ALA A 7 26.35 -1.38 21.58
CA ALA A 7 25.74 -2.45 20.78
C ALA A 7 24.24 -2.73 21.06
N ALA A 8 23.66 -2.16 22.13
CA ALA A 8 22.29 -2.50 22.58
C ALA A 8 21.16 -1.60 22.04
N SER A 9 21.41 -0.70 21.09
CA SER A 9 20.38 0.17 20.53
C SER A 9 20.01 -0.14 19.06
N ALA A 10 20.06 -1.39 18.65
CA ALA A 10 19.33 -1.80 17.46
C ALA A 10 17.85 -1.42 17.69
N SER A 11 17.35 -0.47 16.92
CA SER A 11 15.96 0.00 16.96
C SER A 11 15.04 -1.23 17.04
N ARG A 12 14.41 -1.45 18.21
CA ARG A 12 13.48 -2.57 18.41
C ARG A 12 12.38 -2.44 17.37
N ARG A 13 12.42 -3.26 16.33
CA ARG A 13 11.43 -3.28 15.25
C ARG A 13 10.08 -3.67 15.83
N ILE A 14 9.03 -3.02 15.36
CA ILE A 14 7.65 -3.33 15.76
C ILE A 14 7.15 -4.36 14.76
N ALA A 15 7.10 -5.62 15.17
CA ALA A 15 6.73 -6.76 14.30
C ALA A 15 5.34 -6.57 13.68
N GLU A 16 4.39 -6.04 14.43
CA GLU A 16 3.02 -5.77 13.97
C GLU A 16 2.99 -4.80 12.78
N VAL A 17 3.86 -3.78 12.77
CA VAL A 17 3.94 -2.82 11.66
C VAL A 17 4.49 -3.47 10.39
N ASP A 18 5.48 -4.34 10.51
CA ASP A 18 6.02 -5.05 9.35
C ASP A 18 5.02 -6.09 8.80
N ILE A 19 4.30 -6.81 9.69
CA ILE A 19 3.20 -7.71 9.30
C ILE A 19 2.10 -6.94 8.56
N LEU A 20 1.67 -5.79 9.11
CA LEU A 20 0.64 -4.94 8.49
C LEU A 20 1.07 -4.40 7.13
N ARG A 21 2.34 -4.05 6.94
CA ARG A 21 2.86 -3.64 5.61
C ARG A 21 2.83 -4.80 4.62
N GLY A 22 3.18 -6.03 5.05
CA GLY A 22 3.05 -7.21 4.21
C GLY A 22 1.61 -7.44 3.81
N PHE A 23 0.68 -7.37 4.75
CA PHE A 23 -0.75 -7.49 4.47
C PHE A 23 -1.26 -6.39 3.52
N ALA A 24 -0.80 -5.15 3.71
CA ALA A 24 -1.16 -4.03 2.83
C ALA A 24 -0.66 -4.23 1.40
N LEU A 25 0.56 -4.75 1.22
CA LEU A 25 1.11 -5.09 -0.10
C LEU A 25 0.26 -6.12 -0.85
N PHE A 26 -0.26 -7.12 -0.15
CA PHE A 26 -1.17 -8.10 -0.73
C PHE A 26 -2.42 -7.42 -1.31
N GLY A 27 -3.11 -6.61 -0.51
CA GLY A 27 -4.32 -5.96 -0.97
C GLY A 27 -4.09 -4.91 -2.05
N ILE A 28 -2.96 -4.18 -2.00
CA ILE A 28 -2.57 -3.25 -3.07
C ILE A 28 -2.32 -4.00 -4.38
N LEU A 29 -1.65 -5.16 -4.34
CA LEU A 29 -1.44 -5.97 -5.54
C LEU A 29 -2.77 -6.39 -6.18
N ILE A 30 -3.72 -6.90 -5.38
CA ILE A 30 -5.04 -7.32 -5.87
C ILE A 30 -5.76 -6.15 -6.56
N VAL A 31 -5.80 -4.97 -5.92
CA VAL A 31 -6.46 -3.80 -6.51
C VAL A 31 -5.73 -3.30 -7.76
N ASN A 32 -4.40 -3.18 -7.68
CA ASN A 32 -3.62 -2.65 -8.80
C ASN A 32 -3.74 -3.54 -10.04
N VAL A 33 -3.68 -4.87 -9.89
CA VAL A 33 -3.81 -5.75 -11.05
C VAL A 33 -5.21 -5.74 -11.63
N ALA A 34 -6.25 -5.69 -10.80
CA ALA A 34 -7.64 -5.61 -11.27
C ALA A 34 -7.89 -4.30 -12.04
N VAL A 35 -7.40 -3.16 -11.50
CA VAL A 35 -7.50 -1.86 -12.19
C VAL A 35 -6.65 -1.83 -13.45
N ALA A 36 -5.43 -2.33 -13.39
CA ALA A 36 -4.50 -2.35 -14.52
C ALA A 36 -5.04 -3.14 -15.70
N THR A 37 -5.45 -4.38 -15.47
CA THR A 37 -6.00 -5.24 -16.54
C THR A 37 -7.32 -4.69 -17.09
N LEU A 38 -8.15 -4.05 -16.26
CA LEU A 38 -9.32 -3.35 -16.75
C LEU A 38 -8.96 -2.21 -17.70
N LEU A 39 -7.98 -1.37 -17.36
CA LEU A 39 -7.51 -0.27 -18.21
C LEU A 39 -6.85 -0.76 -19.50
N TRP A 40 -6.07 -1.82 -19.43
CA TRP A 40 -5.31 -2.32 -20.56
C TRP A 40 -6.15 -3.16 -21.55
N SER A 41 -7.22 -3.82 -21.07
CA SER A 41 -8.13 -4.61 -21.90
C SER A 41 -9.45 -3.89 -22.23
N PHE A 42 -9.50 -2.58 -22.05
CA PHE A 42 -10.68 -1.78 -22.32
C PHE A 42 -10.83 -1.50 -23.84
N GLY A 43 -11.22 -2.52 -24.59
CA GLY A 43 -11.48 -2.40 -26.03
C GLY A 43 -12.94 -2.18 -26.40
N GLY A 44 -13.82 -2.09 -25.40
CA GLY A 44 -15.27 -2.04 -25.56
C GLY A 44 -15.91 -0.69 -25.24
N SER A 45 -17.20 -0.70 -25.04
CA SER A 45 -17.98 0.41 -24.53
C SER A 45 -17.89 0.47 -22.99
N ALA A 46 -18.39 1.56 -22.40
CA ALA A 46 -18.52 1.67 -20.95
C ALA A 46 -19.41 0.56 -20.34
N ASP A 47 -20.29 -0.03 -21.17
CA ASP A 47 -21.21 -1.11 -20.78
C ASP A 47 -20.55 -2.50 -20.84
N ASP A 48 -19.46 -2.66 -21.60
CA ASP A 48 -18.68 -3.90 -21.70
C ASP A 48 -17.19 -3.60 -21.73
N PRO A 49 -16.58 -3.33 -20.57
CA PRO A 49 -15.17 -2.94 -20.48
C PRO A 49 -14.21 -4.11 -20.76
N ARG A 50 -14.68 -5.37 -20.73
CA ARG A 50 -13.85 -6.55 -21.00
C ARG A 50 -14.62 -7.59 -21.82
N PRO A 51 -14.79 -7.38 -23.15
CA PRO A 51 -15.49 -8.32 -24.02
C PRO A 51 -14.92 -9.73 -23.89
N GLY A 52 -15.81 -10.72 -23.70
CA GLY A 52 -15.41 -12.12 -23.58
C GLY A 52 -15.21 -12.64 -22.15
N PHE A 53 -15.25 -11.79 -21.12
CA PHE A 53 -15.14 -12.18 -19.71
C PHE A 53 -16.37 -11.77 -18.89
N ASP A 54 -17.54 -12.17 -19.36
CA ASP A 54 -18.86 -11.85 -18.78
C ASP A 54 -19.52 -13.09 -18.13
N GLY A 55 -18.71 -14.05 -17.70
CA GLY A 55 -19.18 -15.22 -17.01
C GLY A 55 -19.59 -14.96 -15.55
N PRO A 56 -20.49 -15.75 -14.96
CA PRO A 56 -20.88 -15.59 -13.55
C PRO A 56 -19.72 -15.65 -12.56
N PHE A 57 -18.65 -16.38 -12.92
CA PHE A 57 -17.46 -16.48 -12.09
C PHE A 57 -16.57 -15.23 -12.21
N ASP A 58 -16.54 -14.59 -13.37
CA ASP A 58 -15.82 -13.32 -13.58
C ASP A 58 -16.49 -12.20 -12.80
N HIS A 59 -17.81 -12.10 -12.87
CA HIS A 59 -18.60 -11.20 -12.01
C HIS A 59 -18.35 -11.43 -10.53
N PHE A 60 -18.35 -12.69 -10.09
CA PHE A 60 -18.06 -13.05 -8.69
C PHE A 60 -16.68 -12.54 -8.25
N VAL A 61 -15.64 -12.79 -9.05
CA VAL A 61 -14.27 -12.36 -8.72
C VAL A 61 -14.17 -10.83 -8.64
N ASN A 62 -14.72 -10.12 -9.64
CA ASN A 62 -14.73 -8.67 -9.66
C ASN A 62 -15.53 -8.10 -8.48
N ALA A 63 -16.71 -8.66 -8.17
CA ALA A 63 -17.53 -8.27 -7.05
C ALA A 63 -16.82 -8.48 -5.69
N VAL A 64 -16.06 -9.56 -5.53
CA VAL A 64 -15.24 -9.80 -4.33
C VAL A 64 -14.12 -8.75 -4.20
N VAL A 65 -13.42 -8.45 -5.30
CA VAL A 65 -12.35 -7.44 -5.29
C VAL A 65 -12.91 -6.07 -4.91
N GLU A 66 -14.00 -5.66 -5.54
CA GLU A 66 -14.64 -4.38 -5.25
C GLU A 66 -15.18 -4.32 -3.81
N ALA A 67 -15.89 -5.36 -3.37
CA ALA A 67 -16.51 -5.40 -2.05
C ALA A 67 -15.54 -5.49 -0.88
N LEU A 68 -14.35 -6.10 -1.05
CA LEU A 68 -13.42 -6.35 0.05
C LEU A 68 -12.07 -5.65 -0.06
N PHE A 69 -11.64 -5.24 -1.25
CA PHE A 69 -10.29 -4.70 -1.46
C PHE A 69 -10.30 -3.22 -1.88
N SER A 70 -11.17 -2.83 -2.82
CA SER A 70 -11.19 -1.47 -3.38
C SER A 70 -11.35 -0.40 -2.30
N GLY A 71 -10.59 0.69 -2.42
CA GLY A 71 -10.66 1.84 -1.53
C GLY A 71 -10.05 1.65 -0.13
N ARG A 72 -9.57 0.46 0.27
CA ARG A 72 -9.18 0.17 1.67
C ARG A 72 -7.68 0.03 1.89
N PHE A 73 -6.98 -0.60 0.97
CA PHE A 73 -5.57 -0.96 1.17
C PHE A 73 -4.62 0.22 0.96
N TYR A 74 -4.93 1.17 0.08
CA TYR A 74 -4.14 2.40 -0.01
C TYR A 74 -4.30 3.26 1.27
N LEU A 75 -5.49 3.26 1.90
CA LEU A 75 -5.72 3.91 3.20
C LEU A 75 -4.90 3.24 4.31
N LEU A 76 -4.85 1.90 4.30
CA LEU A 76 -4.00 1.14 5.24
C LEU A 76 -2.53 1.54 5.07
N PHE A 77 -2.06 1.59 3.83
CA PHE A 77 -0.67 1.95 3.55
C PHE A 77 -0.37 3.41 3.93
N ALA A 78 -1.31 4.31 3.66
CA ALA A 78 -1.23 5.71 4.07
C ALA A 78 -1.14 5.84 5.60
N PHE A 79 -2.02 5.16 6.35
CA PHE A 79 -1.95 5.14 7.80
C PHE A 79 -0.59 4.65 8.32
N LEU A 80 -0.07 3.53 7.76
CA LEU A 80 1.24 2.97 8.15
C LEU A 80 2.40 3.89 7.78
N PHE A 81 2.28 4.67 6.71
CA PHE A 81 3.28 5.67 6.34
C PHE A 81 3.35 6.79 7.38
N GLY A 82 2.20 7.36 7.77
CA GLY A 82 2.10 8.37 8.83
C GLY A 82 2.63 7.86 10.18
N TYR A 83 2.31 6.61 10.55
CA TYR A 83 2.87 5.96 11.74
C TYR A 83 4.40 5.85 11.66
N SER A 84 4.91 5.37 10.53
CA SER A 84 6.34 5.15 10.31
C SER A 84 7.15 6.45 10.29
N PHE A 85 6.53 7.56 9.94
CA PHE A 85 7.12 8.88 10.00
C PHE A 85 7.54 9.24 11.41
N THR A 86 6.76 8.89 12.42
CA THR A 86 7.13 9.12 13.84
C THR A 86 8.33 8.29 14.27
N LEU A 87 8.47 7.07 13.75
CA LEU A 87 9.63 6.22 14.03
C LEU A 87 10.92 6.83 13.47
N GLN A 88 10.85 7.49 12.31
CA GLN A 88 11.99 8.19 11.71
C GLN A 88 12.39 9.42 12.51
N ILE A 89 11.42 10.20 12.99
CA ILE A 89 11.67 11.34 13.89
C ILE A 89 12.36 10.84 15.16
N ALA A 90 11.82 9.80 15.80
CA ALA A 90 12.41 9.22 16.99
C ALA A 90 13.83 8.67 16.75
N ALA A 91 14.09 8.11 15.58
CA ALA A 91 15.43 7.65 15.19
C ALA A 91 16.42 8.81 15.01
N ALA A 92 15.98 9.94 14.45
CA ALA A 92 16.81 11.15 14.34
C ALA A 92 17.13 11.74 15.71
N GLN A 93 16.15 11.82 16.61
CA GLN A 93 16.32 12.29 17.99
C GLN A 93 17.30 11.41 18.78
N ARG A 94 17.18 10.07 18.71
CA ARG A 94 18.15 9.16 19.34
C ARG A 94 19.58 9.31 18.81
N ALA A 95 19.72 9.70 17.54
CA ALA A 95 21.02 9.95 16.94
C ALA A 95 21.56 11.37 17.20
N GLY A 96 20.85 12.22 17.97
CA GLY A 96 21.26 13.58 18.29
C GLY A 96 21.28 14.52 17.07
N VAL A 97 20.52 14.22 15.98
CA VAL A 97 20.53 14.99 14.75
C VAL A 97 19.15 15.55 14.39
N SER A 98 19.13 16.62 13.61
CA SER A 98 17.88 17.20 13.11
C SER A 98 17.11 16.18 12.23
N ALA A 99 15.82 16.04 12.48
CA ALA A 99 14.95 15.16 11.68
C ALA A 99 14.67 15.74 10.28
N ASN A 100 14.55 17.07 10.13
CA ASN A 100 14.12 17.71 8.89
C ASN A 100 14.99 17.35 7.67
N PRO A 101 16.32 17.49 7.71
CA PRO A 101 17.14 17.15 6.55
C PRO A 101 17.02 15.65 6.16
N ARG A 102 16.90 14.77 7.14
CA ARG A 102 16.69 13.33 6.89
C ARG A 102 15.36 13.05 6.23
N LEU A 103 14.28 13.66 6.72
CA LEU A 103 12.95 13.53 6.18
C LEU A 103 12.87 14.10 4.76
N LEU A 104 13.40 15.30 4.51
CA LEU A 104 13.43 15.91 3.18
C LEU A 104 14.20 15.07 2.16
N ARG A 105 15.39 14.55 2.53
CA ARG A 105 16.14 13.63 1.65
C ARG A 105 15.36 12.35 1.34
N ARG A 106 14.65 11.81 2.35
CA ARG A 106 13.79 10.64 2.13
C ARG A 106 12.64 10.97 1.18
N CYS A 107 11.98 12.12 1.33
CA CYS A 107 10.93 12.55 0.42
C CYS A 107 11.46 12.73 -1.00
N ALA A 108 12.63 13.40 -1.15
CA ALA A 108 13.26 13.58 -2.46
C ALA A 108 13.64 12.24 -3.12
N ALA A 109 14.24 11.31 -2.37
CA ALA A 109 14.58 9.98 -2.88
C ALA A 109 13.33 9.18 -3.26
N LEU A 110 12.27 9.26 -2.46
CA LEU A 110 10.99 8.61 -2.75
C LEU A 110 10.34 9.23 -4.00
N MET A 111 10.41 10.54 -4.19
CA MET A 111 9.93 11.22 -5.39
C MET A 111 10.67 10.76 -6.64
N VAL A 112 12.01 10.68 -6.59
CA VAL A 112 12.81 10.21 -7.73
C VAL A 112 12.46 8.77 -8.09
N ILE A 113 12.32 7.89 -7.09
CA ILE A 113 11.91 6.49 -7.31
C ILE A 113 10.49 6.42 -7.86
N GLY A 114 9.56 7.22 -7.33
CA GLY A 114 8.18 7.28 -7.81
C GLY A 114 8.08 7.82 -9.23
N LEU A 115 8.84 8.86 -9.58
CA LEU A 115 8.90 9.37 -10.97
C LEU A 115 9.45 8.28 -11.92
N ALA A 116 10.54 7.61 -11.56
CA ALA A 116 11.03 6.49 -12.35
C ALA A 116 9.99 5.38 -12.48
N HIS A 117 9.24 5.08 -11.42
CA HIS A 117 8.20 4.05 -11.41
C HIS A 117 7.01 4.44 -12.32
N VAL A 118 6.47 5.67 -12.20
CA VAL A 118 5.32 6.11 -12.99
C VAL A 118 5.66 6.27 -14.47
N PHE A 119 6.85 6.74 -14.82
CA PHE A 119 7.25 6.93 -16.22
C PHE A 119 7.71 5.64 -16.91
N LEU A 120 8.18 4.64 -16.17
CA LEU A 120 8.78 3.44 -16.77
C LEU A 120 7.96 2.18 -16.56
N LEU A 121 7.12 2.12 -15.52
CA LEU A 121 6.45 0.88 -15.11
C LEU A 121 4.93 1.04 -15.01
N TRP A 122 4.42 1.72 -13.99
CA TRP A 122 3.00 1.70 -13.68
C TRP A 122 2.44 3.10 -13.43
N ILE A 123 1.47 3.50 -14.28
CA ILE A 123 0.81 4.83 -14.18
C ILE A 123 0.05 5.04 -12.87
N GLY A 124 -0.42 3.97 -12.23
CA GLY A 124 -1.08 3.99 -10.90
C GLY A 124 -0.09 4.16 -9.75
N ASP A 125 0.94 5.02 -9.87
CA ASP A 125 1.96 5.20 -8.84
C ASP A 125 1.46 5.99 -7.64
N ILE A 126 1.69 5.43 -6.45
CA ILE A 126 1.40 6.07 -5.16
C ILE A 126 2.65 6.67 -4.49
N LEU A 127 3.87 6.35 -4.98
CA LEU A 127 5.11 6.80 -4.35
C LEU A 127 5.34 8.28 -4.53
N THR A 128 5.02 8.83 -5.72
CA THR A 128 5.08 10.27 -6.00
C THR A 128 4.13 11.04 -5.09
N LEU A 129 2.89 10.57 -4.96
CA LEU A 129 1.91 11.15 -4.04
C LEU A 129 2.43 11.15 -2.59
N TYR A 130 2.93 10.02 -2.11
CA TYR A 130 3.42 9.89 -0.73
C TYR A 130 4.66 10.75 -0.47
N ALA A 131 5.53 10.89 -1.47
CA ALA A 131 6.67 11.80 -1.39
C ALA A 131 6.22 13.26 -1.26
N PHE A 132 5.21 13.66 -2.03
CA PHE A 132 4.62 15.00 -1.95
C PHE A 132 3.91 15.23 -0.61
N LEU A 133 3.05 14.32 -0.17
CA LEU A 133 2.33 14.42 1.10
C LEU A 133 3.27 14.40 2.32
N CYS A 134 4.45 13.81 2.19
CA CYS A 134 5.49 13.82 3.22
C CYS A 134 5.91 15.26 3.59
N LEU A 135 5.89 16.20 2.64
CA LEU A 135 6.18 17.61 2.91
C LEU A 135 5.15 18.21 3.87
N PHE A 136 3.86 17.90 3.67
CA PHE A 136 2.81 18.32 4.60
C PHE A 136 2.99 17.68 5.99
N LEU A 137 3.39 16.41 6.06
CA LEU A 137 3.70 15.79 7.35
C LEU A 137 4.86 16.47 8.08
N ILE A 138 5.88 16.93 7.36
CA ILE A 138 7.00 17.70 7.95
C ILE A 138 6.47 19.01 8.57
N LEU A 139 5.55 19.68 7.90
CA LEU A 139 4.94 20.92 8.41
C LEU A 139 3.98 20.65 9.58
N LEU A 140 3.18 19.59 9.47
CA LEU A 140 2.12 19.25 10.43
C LEU A 140 2.59 18.35 11.60
N ARG A 141 3.84 17.93 11.63
CA ARG A 141 4.37 17.00 12.63
C ARG A 141 4.26 17.52 14.08
N TRP A 142 4.08 18.81 14.29
CA TRP A 142 3.93 19.42 15.60
C TRP A 142 2.51 19.31 16.17
N LEU A 143 1.53 18.97 15.36
CA LEU A 143 0.15 18.84 15.81
C LEU A 143 0.04 17.88 16.97
N ARG A 144 -0.76 18.27 17.98
CA ARG A 144 -1.12 17.36 19.09
C ARG A 144 -1.89 16.15 18.54
N PRO A 145 -1.74 14.94 19.11
CA PRO A 145 -2.40 13.74 18.55
C PRO A 145 -3.91 13.88 18.36
N ARG A 146 -4.61 14.55 19.29
CA ARG A 146 -6.06 14.80 19.15
C ARG A 146 -6.38 15.67 17.95
N VAL A 147 -5.63 16.75 17.74
CA VAL A 147 -5.81 17.69 16.63
C VAL A 147 -5.51 16.97 15.30
N ALA A 148 -4.45 16.16 15.24
CA ALA A 148 -4.10 15.40 14.05
C ALA A 148 -5.18 14.38 13.67
N ILE A 149 -5.81 13.70 14.66
CA ILE A 149 -6.95 12.80 14.39
C ILE A 149 -8.14 13.59 13.85
N VAL A 150 -8.54 14.68 14.53
CA VAL A 150 -9.69 15.49 14.09
C VAL A 150 -9.46 16.06 12.70
N ALA A 151 -8.29 16.65 12.45
CA ALA A 151 -7.95 17.17 11.13
C ALA A 151 -7.95 16.07 10.05
N GLY A 152 -7.40 14.89 10.36
CA GLY A 152 -7.40 13.75 9.44
C GLY A 152 -8.82 13.26 9.11
N VAL A 153 -9.68 13.14 10.12
CA VAL A 153 -11.09 12.74 9.94
C VAL A 153 -11.86 13.79 9.14
N VAL A 154 -11.71 15.08 9.49
CA VAL A 154 -12.38 16.17 8.78
C VAL A 154 -11.97 16.25 7.31
N LEU A 155 -10.66 16.16 7.02
CA LEU A 155 -10.16 16.14 5.64
C LEU A 155 -10.74 14.96 4.85
N TYR A 156 -10.75 13.77 5.45
CA TYR A 156 -11.27 12.57 4.82
C TYR A 156 -12.78 12.70 4.53
N LEU A 157 -13.57 13.08 5.53
CA LEU A 157 -15.01 13.21 5.37
C LEU A 157 -15.39 14.35 4.40
N ALA A 158 -14.69 15.49 4.45
CA ALA A 158 -14.91 16.57 3.51
C ALA A 158 -14.65 16.14 2.06
N TRP A 159 -13.62 15.35 1.83
CA TRP A 159 -13.35 14.76 0.52
C TRP A 159 -14.44 13.75 0.11
N SER A 160 -14.89 12.90 1.05
CA SER A 160 -15.90 11.87 0.79
C SER A 160 -17.26 12.47 0.33
N ILE A 161 -17.52 13.76 0.60
CA ILE A 161 -18.75 14.44 0.13
C ILE A 161 -18.84 14.38 -1.40
N TRP A 162 -17.72 14.53 -2.10
CA TRP A 162 -17.74 14.45 -3.56
C TRP A 162 -18.22 13.08 -4.07
N ALA A 163 -17.87 12.00 -3.39
CA ALA A 163 -18.26 10.66 -3.79
C ALA A 163 -19.80 10.41 -3.76
N PHE A 164 -20.57 11.33 -3.17
CA PHE A 164 -22.04 11.27 -3.20
C PHE A 164 -22.66 11.86 -4.48
N LEU A 165 -21.86 12.54 -5.30
CA LEU A 165 -22.37 13.08 -6.56
C LEU A 165 -22.54 11.96 -7.60
N PRO A 166 -23.61 11.98 -8.41
CA PRO A 166 -23.79 11.02 -9.50
C PRO A 166 -22.58 11.07 -10.46
N GLY A 167 -22.11 9.91 -10.89
CA GLY A 167 -20.97 9.79 -11.79
C GLY A 167 -19.59 10.06 -11.16
N SER A 168 -19.51 10.36 -9.86
CA SER A 168 -18.24 10.68 -9.18
C SER A 168 -17.38 9.47 -8.87
N GLY A 169 -17.85 8.25 -9.09
CA GLY A 169 -17.20 7.03 -8.61
C GLY A 169 -16.54 6.18 -9.69
N GLY A 170 -15.42 5.60 -9.31
CA GLY A 170 -14.77 4.53 -10.03
C GLY A 170 -14.04 4.94 -11.31
N ILE A 171 -13.63 3.92 -12.04
CA ILE A 171 -12.92 4.04 -13.32
C ILE A 171 -13.79 4.73 -14.38
N ALA A 172 -15.12 4.60 -14.31
CA ALA A 172 -16.04 5.22 -15.27
C ALA A 172 -15.88 6.75 -15.36
N ALA A 173 -15.76 7.43 -14.21
CA ALA A 173 -15.53 8.88 -14.18
C ALA A 173 -14.17 9.29 -14.78
N VAL A 174 -13.18 8.41 -14.69
CA VAL A 174 -11.85 8.61 -15.28
C VAL A 174 -11.85 8.21 -16.76
N ALA A 175 -12.59 7.17 -17.13
CA ALA A 175 -12.68 6.70 -18.52
C ALA A 175 -13.26 7.76 -19.48
N GLU A 176 -14.15 8.62 -19.01
CA GLU A 176 -14.65 9.75 -19.81
C GLU A 176 -13.56 10.80 -20.13
N LEU A 177 -12.49 10.86 -19.33
CA LEU A 177 -11.36 11.78 -19.52
C LEU A 177 -10.23 11.18 -20.33
N LEU A 178 -10.24 9.86 -20.58
CA LEU A 178 -9.18 9.12 -21.21
C LEU A 178 -9.61 8.61 -22.58
N ASP A 179 -8.68 8.63 -23.55
CA ASP A 179 -8.82 7.85 -24.77
C ASP A 179 -8.48 6.38 -24.46
N VAL A 180 -9.50 5.65 -23.99
CA VAL A 180 -9.35 4.27 -23.51
C VAL A 180 -8.92 3.33 -24.64
N LEU A 181 -9.36 3.60 -25.88
CA LEU A 181 -8.96 2.83 -27.06
C LEU A 181 -7.47 3.03 -27.38
N ALA A 182 -6.99 4.27 -27.27
CA ALA A 182 -5.55 4.54 -27.46
C ALA A 182 -4.71 3.90 -26.35
N LEU A 183 -5.19 3.93 -25.08
CA LEU A 183 -4.54 3.24 -23.97
C LEU A 183 -4.45 1.74 -24.24
N HIS A 184 -5.54 1.09 -24.62
CA HIS A 184 -5.56 -0.33 -24.96
C HIS A 184 -4.55 -0.66 -26.06
N ALA A 185 -4.62 0.02 -27.21
CA ALA A 185 -3.70 -0.21 -28.34
C ALA A 185 -2.23 0.00 -27.95
N GLY A 186 -1.94 1.01 -27.14
CA GLY A 186 -0.58 1.27 -26.68
C GLY A 186 -0.06 0.21 -25.73
N TYR A 187 -0.85 -0.25 -24.78
CA TYR A 187 -0.39 -1.24 -23.80
C TYR A 187 -0.38 -2.68 -24.30
N THR A 188 -1.23 -3.04 -25.26
CA THR A 188 -1.24 -4.38 -25.88
C THR A 188 -0.35 -4.49 -27.13
N GLY A 189 0.24 -3.38 -27.58
CA GLY A 189 1.11 -3.30 -28.73
C GLY A 189 2.55 -3.80 -28.48
N SER A 190 3.51 -3.24 -29.22
CA SER A 190 4.93 -3.55 -29.06
C SER A 190 5.53 -2.90 -27.81
N PHE A 191 6.77 -3.30 -27.46
CA PHE A 191 7.53 -2.67 -26.38
C PHE A 191 7.65 -1.15 -26.53
N GLY A 192 7.93 -0.68 -27.78
CA GLY A 192 8.07 0.75 -28.06
C GLY A 192 6.77 1.53 -27.90
N GLU A 193 5.65 0.95 -28.32
CA GLU A 193 4.32 1.54 -28.15
C GLU A 193 3.94 1.61 -26.67
N THR A 194 4.14 0.52 -25.91
CA THR A 194 3.91 0.50 -24.47
C THR A 194 4.78 1.55 -23.73
N PHE A 195 6.06 1.66 -24.08
CA PHE A 195 6.94 2.67 -23.48
C PHE A 195 6.49 4.09 -23.80
N THR A 196 6.13 4.36 -25.07
CA THR A 196 5.65 5.67 -25.50
C THR A 196 4.36 6.04 -24.79
N MET A 197 3.39 5.10 -24.71
CA MET A 197 2.13 5.28 -24.01
C MET A 197 2.39 5.57 -22.50
N GLN A 198 3.24 4.77 -21.86
CA GLN A 198 3.58 4.95 -20.45
C GLN A 198 4.16 6.34 -20.16
N VAL A 199 5.05 6.83 -21.01
CA VAL A 199 5.67 8.16 -20.85
C VAL A 199 4.68 9.29 -21.14
N SER A 200 3.84 9.16 -22.16
CA SER A 200 2.86 10.19 -22.52
C SER A 200 1.74 10.33 -21.48
N GLU A 201 1.29 9.22 -20.89
CA GLU A 201 0.19 9.21 -19.96
C GLU A 201 0.60 9.54 -18.49
N ALA A 202 1.86 9.29 -18.13
CA ALA A 202 2.34 9.46 -16.77
C ALA A 202 2.02 10.84 -16.16
N PRO A 203 2.16 12.01 -16.84
CA PRO A 203 1.85 13.32 -16.25
C PRO A 203 0.38 13.46 -15.87
N LEU A 204 -0.54 13.00 -16.74
CA LEU A 204 -1.97 13.04 -16.48
C LEU A 204 -2.33 12.17 -15.27
N TRP A 205 -1.80 10.94 -15.22
CA TRP A 205 -2.07 10.00 -14.14
C TRP A 205 -1.48 10.45 -12.80
N ILE A 206 -0.33 11.11 -12.78
CA ILE A 206 0.19 11.75 -11.56
C ILE A 206 -0.85 12.73 -11.01
N ILE A 207 -1.38 13.62 -11.85
CA ILE A 207 -2.35 14.64 -11.44
C ILE A 207 -3.65 13.98 -10.96
N LEU A 208 -4.18 13.00 -11.70
CA LEU A 208 -5.40 12.27 -11.35
C LEU A 208 -5.26 11.59 -9.98
N ILE A 209 -4.18 10.86 -9.74
CA ILE A 209 -3.94 10.19 -8.46
C ILE A 209 -3.75 11.19 -7.32
N TRP A 210 -3.05 12.29 -7.57
CA TRP A 210 -2.86 13.32 -6.54
C TRP A 210 -4.16 14.00 -6.16
N ILE A 211 -5.04 14.25 -7.12
CA ILE A 211 -6.36 14.84 -6.87
C ILE A 211 -7.27 13.81 -6.18
N THR A 212 -7.38 12.60 -6.72
CA THR A 212 -8.36 11.61 -6.24
C THR A 212 -7.97 10.95 -4.92
N GLN A 213 -6.69 10.72 -4.67
CA GLN A 213 -6.22 10.01 -3.48
C GLN A 213 -5.47 10.90 -2.47
N GLY A 214 -5.08 12.13 -2.87
CA GLY A 214 -4.20 12.96 -2.05
C GLY A 214 -4.81 13.40 -0.73
N VAL A 215 -6.02 13.93 -0.76
CA VAL A 215 -6.71 14.40 0.46
C VAL A 215 -7.05 13.25 1.42
N PRO A 216 -7.66 12.14 0.96
CA PRO A 216 -7.90 10.98 1.83
C PRO A 216 -6.61 10.39 2.40
N ALA A 217 -5.55 10.27 1.58
CA ALA A 217 -4.26 9.77 2.04
C ALA A 217 -3.63 10.69 3.09
N LEU A 218 -3.71 12.02 2.92
CA LEU A 218 -3.25 12.97 3.92
C LEU A 218 -4.03 12.83 5.23
N GLY A 219 -5.34 12.65 5.17
CA GLY A 219 -6.18 12.35 6.31
C GLY A 219 -5.67 11.12 7.09
N MET A 220 -5.43 10.03 6.38
CA MET A 220 -4.89 8.80 6.97
C MET A 220 -3.44 8.95 7.46
N PHE A 221 -2.61 9.76 6.79
CA PHE A 221 -1.26 10.11 7.28
C PHE A 221 -1.32 10.80 8.64
N LEU A 222 -2.24 11.75 8.83
CA LEU A 222 -2.40 12.47 10.10
C LEU A 222 -2.90 11.55 11.21
N ILE A 223 -3.83 10.66 10.91
CA ILE A 223 -4.31 9.65 11.86
C ILE A 223 -3.16 8.69 12.22
N GLY A 224 -2.38 8.24 11.24
CA GLY A 224 -1.18 7.44 11.44
C GLY A 224 -0.11 8.14 12.27
N LEU A 225 0.15 9.42 12.00
CA LEU A 225 1.03 10.27 12.80
C LEU A 225 0.59 10.33 14.26
N ALA A 226 -0.70 10.52 14.51
CA ALA A 226 -1.26 10.54 15.86
C ALA A 226 -1.12 9.19 16.57
N ALA A 227 -1.38 8.09 15.88
CA ALA A 227 -1.20 6.73 16.40
C ALA A 227 0.28 6.45 16.73
N GLY A 228 1.21 6.90 15.91
CA GLY A 228 2.65 6.77 16.14
C GLY A 228 3.14 7.59 17.33
N LYS A 229 2.64 8.83 17.51
CA LYS A 229 2.93 9.66 18.70
C LYS A 229 2.41 9.03 19.98
N ARG A 230 1.29 8.32 19.92
CA ARG A 230 0.72 7.56 21.04
C ARG A 230 1.32 6.17 21.21
N LYS A 231 2.23 5.78 20.33
CA LYS A 231 2.90 4.47 20.33
C LYS A 231 1.90 3.29 20.36
N VAL A 232 0.80 3.40 19.62
CA VAL A 232 -0.34 2.47 19.67
C VAL A 232 0.09 1.01 19.52
N PHE A 233 0.98 0.66 18.56
CA PHE A 233 1.41 -0.72 18.36
C PHE A 233 2.42 -1.24 19.39
N THR A 234 2.93 -0.40 20.29
CA THR A 234 3.83 -0.82 21.38
C THR A 234 3.12 -0.88 22.72
N ASP A 235 1.91 -0.33 22.84
CA ASP A 235 1.09 -0.38 24.02
C ASP A 235 0.21 -1.63 24.01
N VAL A 236 0.69 -2.68 24.69
CA VAL A 236 0.04 -4.00 24.74
C VAL A 236 -1.35 -3.94 25.36
N GLU A 237 -1.50 -3.17 26.43
CA GLU A 237 -2.77 -3.08 27.17
C GLU A 237 -3.84 -2.34 26.36
N MET A 238 -3.43 -1.25 25.69
CA MET A 238 -4.31 -0.51 24.79
C MET A 238 -4.78 -1.39 23.62
N LEU A 239 -3.86 -2.13 22.98
CA LEU A 239 -4.21 -3.05 21.90
C LEU A 239 -5.16 -4.15 22.38
N ARG A 240 -4.90 -4.76 23.54
CA ARG A 240 -5.78 -5.79 24.12
C ARG A 240 -7.19 -5.27 24.35
N ARG A 241 -7.31 -4.02 24.82
CA ARG A 241 -8.60 -3.40 25.16
C ARG A 241 -9.41 -3.01 23.92
N TRP A 242 -8.75 -2.49 22.87
CA TRP A 242 -9.43 -1.83 21.76
C TRP A 242 -9.51 -2.66 20.48
N SER A 243 -8.58 -3.59 20.22
CA SER A 243 -8.55 -4.32 18.94
C SER A 243 -9.85 -5.04 18.64
N ALA A 244 -10.42 -5.79 19.59
CA ALA A 244 -11.67 -6.51 19.35
C ALA A 244 -12.85 -5.55 19.10
N ARG A 245 -12.91 -4.40 19.80
CA ARG A 245 -13.98 -3.40 19.60
C ARG A 245 -13.88 -2.74 18.24
N VAL A 246 -12.66 -2.36 17.82
CA VAL A 246 -12.40 -1.78 16.49
C VAL A 246 -12.70 -2.79 15.39
N PHE A 247 -12.28 -4.04 15.57
CA PHE A 247 -12.55 -5.13 14.63
C PHE A 247 -14.04 -5.35 14.46
N LEU A 248 -14.76 -5.61 15.54
CA LEU A 248 -16.21 -5.90 15.51
C LEU A 248 -17.02 -4.69 15.04
N GLY A 249 -16.69 -3.47 15.51
CA GLY A 249 -17.39 -2.25 15.11
C GLY A 249 -17.18 -1.92 13.63
N GLY A 250 -15.95 -2.07 13.13
CA GLY A 250 -15.66 -1.87 11.72
C GLY A 250 -16.34 -2.91 10.81
N LEU A 251 -16.37 -4.18 11.24
CA LEU A 251 -17.10 -5.23 10.51
C LEU A 251 -18.62 -5.02 10.57
N ALA A 252 -19.17 -4.62 11.71
CA ALA A 252 -20.61 -4.41 11.86
C ALA A 252 -21.17 -3.35 10.88
N VAL A 253 -20.36 -2.34 10.54
CA VAL A 253 -20.72 -1.32 9.56
C VAL A 253 -20.23 -1.71 8.15
N GLY A 254 -19.00 -2.20 8.06
CA GLY A 254 -18.35 -2.47 6.78
C GLY A 254 -18.90 -3.68 6.03
N LEU A 255 -19.25 -4.77 6.73
CA LEU A 255 -19.76 -5.98 6.04
C LEU A 255 -21.12 -5.75 5.37
N PRO A 256 -22.13 -5.09 5.99
CA PRO A 256 -23.36 -4.77 5.28
C PRO A 256 -23.13 -3.95 3.99
N VAL A 257 -22.28 -2.92 4.06
CA VAL A 257 -21.93 -2.12 2.88
C VAL A 257 -21.21 -2.97 1.83
N SER A 258 -20.24 -3.79 2.25
CA SER A 258 -19.57 -4.75 1.35
C SER A 258 -20.52 -5.77 0.73
N ALA A 259 -21.52 -6.24 1.47
CA ALA A 259 -22.53 -7.19 0.95
C ALA A 259 -23.41 -6.54 -0.14
N VAL A 260 -23.82 -5.29 0.04
CA VAL A 260 -24.57 -4.54 -1.00
C VAL A 260 -23.69 -4.32 -2.22
N THR A 261 -22.43 -3.89 -2.04
CA THR A 261 -21.46 -3.71 -3.15
C THR A 261 -21.24 -5.03 -3.91
N PHE A 262 -21.05 -6.12 -3.19
CA PHE A 262 -20.94 -7.46 -3.79
C PHE A 262 -22.18 -7.82 -4.59
N SER A 263 -23.38 -7.62 -4.02
CA SER A 263 -24.64 -7.93 -4.69
C SER A 263 -24.85 -7.07 -5.94
N ALA A 264 -24.41 -5.81 -5.91
CA ALA A 264 -24.40 -4.93 -7.08
C ALA A 264 -23.44 -5.44 -8.17
N GLY A 265 -22.23 -5.82 -7.80
CA GLY A 265 -21.24 -6.41 -8.71
C GLY A 265 -21.68 -7.75 -9.33
N MET A 266 -22.57 -8.49 -8.65
CA MET A 266 -23.22 -9.69 -9.18
C MET A 266 -24.46 -9.39 -10.04
N GLY A 267 -24.87 -8.12 -10.20
CA GLY A 267 -26.07 -7.74 -10.90
C GLY A 267 -27.38 -8.11 -10.19
N TRP A 268 -27.34 -8.44 -8.89
CA TRP A 268 -28.54 -8.86 -8.13
C TRP A 268 -29.38 -7.67 -7.63
N LEU A 269 -28.77 -6.50 -7.57
CA LEU A 269 -29.44 -5.24 -7.20
C LEU A 269 -28.75 -4.03 -7.85
N GLU A 270 -29.49 -2.97 -8.06
CA GLU A 270 -28.97 -1.67 -8.48
C GLU A 270 -28.86 -0.76 -7.25
N PRO A 271 -27.65 -0.37 -6.84
CA PRO A 271 -27.47 0.52 -5.71
C PRO A 271 -27.86 1.95 -6.11
N PRO A 272 -28.29 2.79 -5.14
CA PRO A 272 -28.56 4.20 -5.40
C PRO A 272 -27.33 4.91 -5.97
N SER A 273 -27.53 5.97 -6.77
CA SER A 273 -26.44 6.74 -7.40
C SER A 273 -25.43 7.33 -6.41
N TYR A 274 -25.83 7.54 -5.16
CA TYR A 274 -24.97 8.01 -4.07
C TYR A 274 -24.20 6.89 -3.34
N TRP A 275 -24.27 5.63 -3.82
CA TRP A 275 -23.68 4.47 -3.14
C TRP A 275 -22.16 4.59 -2.95
N ASN A 276 -21.46 5.15 -3.93
CA ASN A 276 -20.02 5.40 -3.86
C ASN A 276 -19.63 6.27 -2.66
N GLY A 277 -20.48 7.27 -2.32
CA GLY A 277 -20.27 8.08 -1.13
C GLY A 277 -20.38 7.28 0.18
N ILE A 278 -21.35 6.36 0.26
CA ILE A 278 -21.48 5.45 1.41
C ILE A 278 -20.23 4.56 1.54
N GLN A 279 -19.78 3.96 0.43
CA GLN A 279 -18.57 3.13 0.41
C GLN A 279 -17.35 3.93 0.87
N GLU A 280 -17.16 5.14 0.33
CA GLU A 280 -16.01 5.97 0.65
C GLU A 280 -15.99 6.33 2.16
N VAL A 281 -17.13 6.72 2.75
CA VAL A 281 -17.21 7.00 4.20
C VAL A 281 -16.93 5.76 5.05
N VAL A 282 -17.30 4.57 4.59
CA VAL A 282 -17.15 3.31 5.33
C VAL A 282 -15.76 2.67 5.14
N ASN A 283 -15.06 2.93 4.05
CA ASN A 283 -13.75 2.37 3.74
C ASN A 283 -12.73 2.47 4.90
N PRO A 284 -12.57 3.62 5.61
CA PRO A 284 -11.67 3.69 6.76
C PRO A 284 -12.05 2.76 7.91
N LEU A 285 -13.36 2.54 8.14
CA LEU A 285 -13.83 1.66 9.22
C LEU A 285 -13.41 0.21 8.93
N MET A 286 -13.58 -0.25 7.67
CA MET A 286 -13.07 -1.56 7.23
C MET A 286 -11.55 -1.63 7.27
N THR A 287 -10.86 -0.57 6.86
CA THR A 287 -9.39 -0.47 6.97
C THR A 287 -8.94 -0.68 8.41
N PHE A 288 -9.55 -0.01 9.39
CA PHE A 288 -9.23 -0.19 10.80
C PHE A 288 -9.65 -1.57 11.32
N ALA A 289 -10.73 -2.17 10.81
CA ALA A 289 -11.08 -3.56 11.12
C ALA A 289 -9.98 -4.52 10.64
N TYR A 290 -9.46 -4.34 9.43
CA TYR A 290 -8.33 -5.13 8.92
C TYR A 290 -7.07 -4.97 9.77
N ILE A 291 -6.70 -3.74 10.13
CA ILE A 291 -5.58 -3.47 11.04
C ILE A 291 -5.77 -4.21 12.36
N ALA A 292 -6.95 -4.08 12.97
CA ALA A 292 -7.25 -4.70 14.26
C ALA A 292 -7.23 -6.24 14.16
N GLY A 293 -7.81 -6.81 13.12
CA GLY A 293 -7.79 -8.25 12.84
C GLY A 293 -6.38 -8.81 12.70
N VAL A 294 -5.54 -8.17 11.88
CA VAL A 294 -4.13 -8.56 11.71
C VAL A 294 -3.36 -8.45 13.03
N VAL A 295 -3.57 -7.40 13.80
CA VAL A 295 -2.94 -7.24 15.13
C VAL A 295 -3.39 -8.34 16.10
N MET A 296 -4.68 -8.67 16.13
CA MET A 296 -5.20 -9.76 16.96
C MET A 296 -4.57 -11.11 16.57
N LEU A 297 -4.46 -11.40 15.26
CA LEU A 297 -3.81 -12.61 14.75
C LEU A 297 -2.30 -12.63 15.09
N ALA A 298 -1.62 -11.50 14.98
CA ALA A 298 -0.18 -11.37 15.28
C ALA A 298 0.12 -11.57 16.77
N ARG A 299 -0.86 -11.37 17.64
CA ARG A 299 -0.71 -11.51 19.10
C ARG A 299 -1.28 -12.81 19.66
N SER A 300 -1.98 -13.59 18.85
CA SER A 300 -2.51 -14.90 19.24
C SER A 300 -1.42 -15.96 19.12
N ALA A 301 -1.19 -16.70 20.21
CA ALA A 301 -0.21 -17.81 20.21
C ALA A 301 -0.51 -18.88 19.15
N ARG A 302 -1.78 -19.04 18.73
CA ARG A 302 -2.19 -20.01 17.71
C ARG A 302 -1.87 -19.58 16.29
N THR A 303 -1.92 -18.27 16.00
CA THR A 303 -1.86 -17.72 14.62
C THR A 303 -0.58 -16.94 14.33
N VAL A 304 0.16 -16.49 15.35
CA VAL A 304 1.36 -15.66 15.19
C VAL A 304 2.38 -16.27 14.21
N ARG A 305 2.58 -17.58 14.23
CA ARG A 305 3.53 -18.28 13.34
C ARG A 305 3.17 -18.13 11.86
N TYR A 306 1.89 -18.09 11.54
CA TYR A 306 1.41 -17.97 10.15
C TYR A 306 1.41 -16.51 9.70
N ILE A 307 0.88 -15.62 10.51
CA ILE A 307 0.80 -14.21 10.13
C ILE A 307 2.19 -13.52 10.10
N ALA A 308 3.15 -14.03 10.89
CA ALA A 308 4.54 -13.54 10.87
C ALA A 308 5.25 -13.80 9.52
N LEU A 309 4.75 -14.71 8.68
CA LEU A 309 5.25 -14.92 7.32
C LEU A 309 5.12 -13.67 6.44
N LEU A 310 4.21 -12.76 6.78
CA LEU A 310 4.04 -11.49 6.07
C LEU A 310 5.14 -10.46 6.40
N ALA A 311 5.80 -10.57 7.57
CA ALA A 311 6.74 -9.56 8.04
C ALA A 311 7.96 -9.34 7.12
N PRO A 312 8.60 -10.38 6.55
CA PRO A 312 9.71 -10.19 5.59
C PRO A 312 9.28 -9.38 4.37
N ALA A 313 8.11 -9.65 3.78
CA ALA A 313 7.60 -8.89 2.64
C ALA A 313 7.32 -7.43 3.04
N GLY A 314 6.75 -7.19 4.23
CA GLY A 314 6.54 -5.84 4.75
C GLY A 314 7.84 -5.07 5.06
N ARG A 315 8.93 -5.77 5.39
CA ARG A 315 10.27 -5.16 5.53
C ARG A 315 10.87 -4.74 4.20
N MET A 316 10.45 -5.37 3.10
CA MET A 316 10.84 -5.10 1.72
C MET A 316 9.68 -4.45 0.93
N ALA A 317 8.85 -3.64 1.60
CA ALA A 317 7.59 -3.15 1.03
C ALA A 317 7.78 -2.35 -0.26
N ALA A 318 8.75 -1.45 -0.33
CA ALA A 318 9.01 -0.66 -1.53
C ALA A 318 9.62 -1.52 -2.65
N SER A 319 10.53 -2.44 -2.32
CA SER A 319 11.10 -3.39 -3.29
C SER A 319 10.01 -4.30 -3.86
N ASN A 320 9.16 -4.88 -3.01
CA ASN A 320 8.09 -5.76 -3.46
C ASN A 320 7.04 -5.00 -4.29
N TYR A 321 6.70 -3.76 -3.93
CA TYR A 321 5.78 -2.92 -4.69
C TYR A 321 6.28 -2.69 -6.13
N ILE A 322 7.56 -2.31 -6.29
CA ILE A 322 8.15 -2.10 -7.62
C ILE A 322 8.24 -3.42 -8.40
N ILE A 323 8.62 -4.52 -7.74
CA ILE A 323 8.66 -5.86 -8.38
C ILE A 323 7.26 -6.29 -8.83
N GLN A 324 6.20 -5.99 -8.07
CA GLN A 324 4.82 -6.22 -8.51
C GLN A 324 4.53 -5.54 -9.82
N SER A 325 4.84 -4.25 -9.92
CA SER A 325 4.61 -3.49 -11.16
C SER A 325 5.42 -4.04 -12.33
N VAL A 326 6.69 -4.42 -12.11
CA VAL A 326 7.49 -5.07 -13.17
C VAL A 326 6.84 -6.36 -13.66
N ILE A 327 6.40 -7.23 -12.74
CA ILE A 327 5.76 -8.50 -13.09
C ILE A 327 4.46 -8.25 -13.88
N LEU A 328 3.62 -7.31 -13.42
CA LEU A 328 2.37 -6.98 -14.09
C LEU A 328 2.61 -6.44 -15.51
N MET A 329 3.56 -5.51 -15.65
CA MET A 329 3.90 -4.95 -16.96
C MET A 329 4.43 -6.01 -17.93
N VAL A 330 5.28 -6.93 -17.45
CA VAL A 330 5.82 -8.02 -18.29
C VAL A 330 4.73 -9.02 -18.68
N ILE A 331 3.79 -9.32 -17.80
CA ILE A 331 2.75 -10.31 -18.11
C ILE A 331 1.68 -9.72 -19.04
N TYR A 332 1.19 -8.52 -18.74
CA TYR A 332 -0.05 -8.03 -19.34
C TYR A 332 0.16 -7.04 -20.48
N THR A 333 1.35 -6.47 -20.65
CA THR A 333 1.59 -5.42 -21.67
C THR A 333 2.66 -5.81 -22.68
N GLY A 334 2.84 -4.97 -23.72
CA GLY A 334 3.87 -5.12 -24.76
C GLY A 334 5.31 -5.02 -24.24
N TYR A 335 5.52 -4.74 -22.95
CA TYR A 335 6.84 -4.95 -22.34
C TYR A 335 7.24 -6.43 -22.28
N GLY A 336 6.28 -7.34 -22.42
CA GLY A 336 6.56 -8.77 -22.41
C GLY A 336 5.54 -9.59 -23.19
N PHE A 337 4.54 -10.16 -22.52
CA PHE A 337 3.64 -11.16 -23.12
C PHE A 337 2.34 -10.57 -23.67
N ALA A 338 1.98 -9.33 -23.33
CA ALA A 338 0.75 -8.63 -23.77
C ALA A 338 -0.55 -9.41 -23.52
N LEU A 339 -0.67 -10.11 -22.38
CA LEU A 339 -1.79 -11.01 -22.07
C LEU A 339 -3.01 -10.29 -21.46
N ALA A 340 -3.13 -8.97 -21.60
CA ALA A 340 -4.24 -8.22 -20.98
C ALA A 340 -5.62 -8.71 -21.46
N ASP A 341 -5.74 -9.06 -22.75
CA ASP A 341 -7.00 -9.52 -23.35
C ASP A 341 -7.25 -11.02 -23.20
N ASP A 342 -6.21 -11.80 -22.86
CA ASP A 342 -6.27 -13.26 -22.88
C ASP A 342 -6.56 -13.87 -21.49
N VAL A 343 -6.39 -13.09 -20.41
CA VAL A 343 -6.49 -13.60 -19.05
C VAL A 343 -7.81 -13.17 -18.39
N PRO A 344 -8.70 -14.12 -18.05
CA PRO A 344 -9.95 -13.79 -17.36
C PRO A 344 -9.70 -13.26 -15.95
N PRO A 345 -10.65 -12.51 -15.34
CA PRO A 345 -10.54 -11.94 -13.99
C PRO A 345 -10.04 -12.93 -12.94
N ALA A 346 -10.53 -14.16 -12.95
CA ALA A 346 -10.06 -15.22 -12.04
C ALA A 346 -8.59 -15.60 -12.25
N GLY A 347 -8.14 -15.65 -13.51
CA GLY A 347 -6.75 -15.87 -13.87
C GLY A 347 -5.85 -14.73 -13.40
N VAL A 348 -6.31 -13.49 -13.57
CA VAL A 348 -5.62 -12.27 -13.09
C VAL A 348 -5.39 -12.35 -11.58
N ILE A 349 -6.42 -12.67 -10.80
CA ILE A 349 -6.30 -12.82 -9.35
C ILE A 349 -5.43 -14.03 -8.99
N GLY A 350 -5.54 -15.15 -9.73
CA GLY A 350 -4.67 -16.32 -9.56
C GLY A 350 -3.18 -15.97 -9.73
N ILE A 351 -2.84 -15.22 -10.77
CA ILE A 351 -1.46 -14.73 -11.03
C ILE A 351 -1.01 -13.79 -9.90
N ALA A 352 -1.89 -12.91 -9.41
CA ALA A 352 -1.57 -12.04 -8.28
C ALA A 352 -1.28 -12.84 -7.00
N LEU A 353 -2.06 -13.86 -6.70
CA LEU A 353 -1.83 -14.74 -5.55
C LEU A 353 -0.50 -15.50 -5.66
N LEU A 354 -0.18 -16.04 -6.83
CA LEU A 354 1.09 -16.69 -7.10
C LEU A 354 2.27 -15.71 -6.97
N THR A 355 2.13 -14.51 -7.55
CA THR A 355 3.13 -13.43 -7.43
C THR A 355 3.39 -13.09 -5.97
N TYR A 356 2.32 -12.90 -5.18
CA TYR A 356 2.49 -12.58 -3.77
C TYR A 356 3.10 -13.73 -2.97
N GLY A 357 2.70 -14.97 -3.24
CA GLY A 357 3.31 -16.17 -2.64
C GLY A 357 4.81 -16.27 -2.93
N ALA A 358 5.20 -16.04 -4.19
CA ALA A 358 6.61 -15.99 -4.60
C ALA A 358 7.37 -14.86 -3.89
N GLN A 359 6.76 -13.69 -3.73
CA GLN A 359 7.36 -12.56 -3.01
C GLN A 359 7.55 -12.83 -1.52
N LEU A 360 6.62 -13.53 -0.87
CA LEU A 360 6.80 -13.97 0.52
C LEU A 360 8.03 -14.87 0.64
N ALA A 361 8.13 -15.88 -0.22
CA ALA A 361 9.26 -16.81 -0.25
C ALA A 361 10.59 -16.08 -0.55
N PHE A 362 10.60 -15.23 -1.58
CA PHE A 362 11.75 -14.42 -1.97
C PHE A 362 12.19 -13.48 -0.84
N SER A 363 11.27 -12.74 -0.23
CA SER A 363 11.59 -11.81 0.85
C SER A 363 12.18 -12.53 2.07
N HIS A 364 11.65 -13.73 2.36
CA HIS A 364 12.16 -14.57 3.43
C HIS A 364 13.60 -15.05 3.14
N TRP A 365 13.83 -15.53 1.93
CA TRP A 365 15.17 -15.97 1.48
C TRP A 365 16.15 -14.80 1.45
N TRP A 366 15.78 -13.66 0.83
CA TRP A 366 16.64 -12.49 0.69
C TRP A 366 17.12 -11.94 2.02
N LEU A 367 16.20 -11.79 2.98
CA LEU A 367 16.51 -11.24 4.29
C LEU A 367 17.30 -12.18 5.22
N ARG A 368 17.60 -13.40 4.80
CA ARG A 368 18.60 -14.25 5.49
C ARG A 368 20.02 -13.71 5.30
N GLY A 369 20.33 -13.22 4.10
CA GLY A 369 21.66 -12.72 3.75
C GLY A 369 21.80 -11.20 3.76
N HIS A 370 20.69 -10.46 3.72
CA HIS A 370 20.67 -9.01 3.57
C HIS A 370 19.87 -8.32 4.68
N GLU A 371 20.24 -7.09 5.02
CA GLU A 371 19.49 -6.32 6.04
C GLU A 371 18.24 -5.65 5.49
N TYR A 372 18.28 -5.23 4.23
CA TYR A 372 17.27 -4.42 3.56
C TYR A 372 16.94 -5.02 2.20
N GLY A 373 15.73 -4.72 1.69
CA GLY A 373 15.42 -4.88 0.28
C GLY A 373 16.23 -3.90 -0.58
N PRO A 374 16.37 -4.14 -1.90
CA PRO A 374 17.16 -3.28 -2.78
C PRO A 374 16.71 -1.80 -2.74
N VAL A 375 15.41 -1.55 -2.86
CA VAL A 375 14.85 -0.18 -2.86
C VAL A 375 14.94 0.45 -1.47
N GLU A 376 14.71 -0.31 -0.40
CA GLU A 376 14.90 0.16 0.97
C GLU A 376 16.36 0.54 1.24
N TRP A 377 17.31 -0.20 0.68
CA TRP A 377 18.73 0.12 0.78
C TRP A 377 19.05 1.44 0.10
N VAL A 378 18.56 1.69 -1.13
CA VAL A 378 18.70 2.96 -1.85
C VAL A 378 18.08 4.12 -1.06
N LEU A 379 16.83 3.97 -0.62
CA LEU A 379 16.13 4.97 0.19
C LEU A 379 16.88 5.30 1.47
N ARG A 380 17.47 4.28 2.11
CA ARG A 380 18.24 4.46 3.32
C ARG A 380 19.56 5.19 3.04
N SER A 381 20.27 4.79 1.99
CA SER A 381 21.52 5.43 1.56
C SER A 381 21.32 6.93 1.30
N ALA A 382 20.27 7.28 0.56
CA ALA A 382 19.92 8.67 0.27
C ALA A 382 19.48 9.44 1.54
N THR A 383 18.70 8.79 2.43
CA THR A 383 18.20 9.42 3.66
C THR A 383 19.32 9.78 4.62
N TYR A 384 20.30 8.88 4.80
CA TYR A 384 21.35 9.02 5.80
C TYR A 384 22.68 9.54 5.23
N LEU A 385 22.79 9.68 3.89
CA LEU A 385 24.03 10.00 3.16
C LEU A 385 25.17 9.08 3.57
N SER A 386 24.87 7.82 3.75
CA SER A 386 25.84 6.79 4.12
C SER A 386 25.40 5.46 3.50
N VAL A 387 26.32 4.69 3.01
CA VAL A 387 26.06 3.39 2.40
C VAL A 387 25.97 2.34 3.52
N PRO A 388 24.77 1.84 3.85
CA PRO A 388 24.62 0.79 4.85
C PRO A 388 25.19 -0.53 4.32
N ALA A 389 25.54 -1.44 5.21
CA ALA A 389 25.99 -2.76 4.82
C ALA A 389 24.94 -3.46 3.94
N TRP A 390 25.35 -3.96 2.79
CA TRP A 390 24.48 -4.69 1.87
C TRP A 390 24.09 -6.07 2.43
N ARG A 391 25.09 -6.80 2.94
CA ARG A 391 24.93 -8.11 3.57
C ARG A 391 24.86 -7.98 5.09
N ARG A 392 24.16 -8.89 5.74
CA ARG A 392 24.20 -9.05 7.19
C ARG A 392 25.60 -9.46 7.59
N ARG A 393 26.15 -8.76 8.58
CA ARG A 393 27.36 -9.24 9.25
C ARG A 393 26.99 -10.46 10.09
N PRO A 394 27.79 -11.54 10.08
CA PRO A 394 27.63 -12.62 11.04
C PRO A 394 27.64 -12.02 12.45
N GLU A 395 26.69 -12.42 13.28
CA GLU A 395 26.69 -12.04 14.69
C GLU A 395 27.95 -12.67 15.31
N TYR A 396 28.92 -11.84 15.72
CA TYR A 396 30.09 -12.32 16.41
C TYR A 396 29.61 -12.82 17.79
N VAL A 397 29.44 -14.12 17.93
CA VAL A 397 29.26 -14.78 19.23
C VAL A 397 30.69 -14.88 19.85
N PRO A 398 30.96 -14.11 20.93
CA PRO A 398 32.24 -14.27 21.62
C PRO A 398 32.31 -15.69 22.14
N VAL A 399 33.29 -16.45 21.66
CA VAL A 399 33.63 -17.74 22.23
C VAL A 399 34.07 -17.45 23.67
N GLN A 400 33.22 -17.81 24.65
CA GLN A 400 33.66 -17.89 26.04
C GLN A 400 34.81 -18.94 26.07
N ARG A 401 36.04 -18.45 26.07
CA ARG A 401 37.14 -19.29 26.48
C ARG A 401 36.93 -19.58 27.96
N ASP A 402 36.42 -20.77 28.24
CA ASP A 402 36.44 -21.32 29.59
C ASP A 402 37.87 -21.20 30.11
N ARG A 403 38.02 -20.41 31.16
CA ARG A 403 39.24 -20.38 31.95
C ARG A 403 39.30 -21.73 32.68
N LEU A 404 39.91 -22.73 32.00
CA LEU A 404 40.49 -23.82 32.69
C LEU A 404 41.86 -23.34 33.19
N ALA A 405 41.92 -22.96 34.45
CA ALA A 405 43.12 -22.94 35.29
C ALA A 405 42.68 -23.16 36.74
#